data_66f2d0b474e3e04b976b053d859c3da5
#
_entry.id   66f2d0b474e3e04b976b053d859c3da5
#
_cell.length_a   1.000
_cell.length_b   1.000
_cell.length_c   1.000
_cell.angle_alpha   90.00
_cell.angle_beta   90.00
_cell.angle_gamma   90.00
#
_symmetry.space_group_name_H-M   'P 1'
#
loop_
_entity.id
_entity.type
_entity.pdbx_description
1 polymer ?
#
loop_
_entity_poly.entity_id
_entity_poly.type
_entity_poly.pdbx_seq_one_letter_code
_entity_poly.pdbx_strand_id
1 'polypeptide(L)'
;MNKTSRTLFSLGLLSAAMFGVSQQANAHGYVESPASRAYQCKLQLNTQCGSVQYEPQSVEGLKGFPQAGPADGHIASADKSTFFELDQQTPTRWNKLNLKTGLNSFTWKLTARHSTTSWRYFITKPNWDASQPLTRASFDLTPFCQFNDGGAIPAAQVTHQCNIPADRSGSHVILAVWDIADTANAFYQAIDVNLSK
;
A
#
# COMPACT_ATOMS: atom_id res chain seq x y z
N MET A 1 -56.20 -54.36 -33.01
CA MET A 1 -54.79 -54.49 -32.59
C MET A 1 -54.24 -53.06 -32.57
N ASN A 2 -54.32 -52.33 -31.42
CA ASN A 2 -53.87 -50.95 -31.27
C ASN A 2 -52.48 -50.96 -30.67
N LYS A 3 -51.48 -50.39 -31.41
CA LYS A 3 -50.17 -50.10 -30.87
C LYS A 3 -50.14 -48.65 -30.41
N THR A 4 -50.12 -48.44 -29.10
CA THR A 4 -49.89 -47.11 -28.49
C THR A 4 -48.39 -46.80 -28.44
N SER A 5 -47.98 -45.78 -29.17
CA SER A 5 -46.62 -45.22 -29.12
C SER A 5 -46.50 -44.27 -27.92
N ARG A 6 -45.56 -44.53 -27.00
CA ARG A 6 -45.22 -43.65 -25.87
C ARG A 6 -44.05 -42.79 -26.29
N THR A 7 -44.32 -41.51 -26.44
CA THR A 7 -43.30 -40.48 -26.68
C THR A 7 -42.71 -40.04 -25.30
N LEU A 8 -41.43 -40.32 -25.09
CA LEU A 8 -40.67 -39.82 -23.92
C LEU A 8 -40.17 -38.40 -24.23
N PHE A 9 -40.67 -37.42 -23.47
CA PHE A 9 -40.13 -36.07 -23.43
C PHE A 9 -38.92 -36.03 -22.49
N SER A 10 -37.73 -35.88 -23.05
CA SER A 10 -36.53 -35.61 -22.26
C SER A 10 -36.44 -34.11 -21.97
N LEU A 11 -36.68 -33.73 -20.73
CA LEU A 11 -36.39 -32.39 -20.22
C LEU A 11 -34.86 -32.26 -20.00
N GLY A 12 -34.20 -31.56 -20.90
CA GLY A 12 -32.80 -31.16 -20.72
C GLY A 12 -32.71 -30.00 -19.78
N LEU A 13 -32.14 -30.18 -18.57
CA LEU A 13 -31.73 -29.09 -17.67
C LEU A 13 -30.53 -28.37 -18.29
N LEU A 14 -30.72 -27.17 -18.82
CA LEU A 14 -29.61 -26.28 -19.12
C LEU A 14 -29.10 -25.65 -17.80
N SER A 15 -28.00 -26.18 -17.27
CA SER A 15 -27.25 -25.53 -16.19
C SER A 15 -26.47 -24.34 -16.76
N ALA A 16 -26.98 -23.13 -16.57
CA ALA A 16 -26.24 -21.90 -16.84
C ALA A 16 -25.14 -21.74 -15.78
N ALA A 17 -23.91 -22.08 -16.14
CA ALA A 17 -22.73 -21.75 -15.34
C ALA A 17 -22.53 -20.23 -15.42
N MET A 18 -22.91 -19.50 -14.38
CA MET A 18 -22.52 -18.09 -14.21
C MET A 18 -21.02 -18.06 -13.92
N PHE A 19 -20.22 -17.78 -14.94
CA PHE A 19 -18.84 -17.34 -14.76
C PHE A 19 -18.90 -15.94 -14.16
N GLY A 20 -18.72 -15.86 -12.83
CA GLY A 20 -18.48 -14.61 -12.17
C GLY A 20 -17.17 -14.03 -12.69
N VAL A 21 -17.25 -13.00 -13.53
CA VAL A 21 -16.10 -12.18 -13.89
C VAL A 21 -15.74 -11.43 -12.60
N SER A 22 -14.69 -11.88 -11.91
CA SER A 22 -14.09 -11.09 -10.85
C SER A 22 -13.52 -9.85 -11.53
N GLN A 23 -14.22 -8.71 -11.41
CA GLN A 23 -13.64 -7.43 -11.74
C GLN A 23 -12.49 -7.24 -10.76
N GLN A 24 -11.25 -7.33 -11.26
CA GLN A 24 -10.11 -6.83 -10.52
C GLN A 24 -10.31 -5.32 -10.39
N ALA A 25 -10.77 -4.92 -9.23
CA ALA A 25 -10.89 -3.52 -8.90
C ALA A 25 -9.46 -2.98 -8.75
N ASN A 26 -9.00 -2.24 -9.74
CA ASN A 26 -7.68 -1.62 -9.76
C ASN A 26 -7.72 -0.34 -8.93
N ALA A 27 -7.52 -0.45 -7.62
CA ALA A 27 -7.16 0.69 -6.78
C ALA A 27 -5.75 1.15 -7.17
N HIS A 28 -5.49 2.46 -7.17
CA HIS A 28 -4.16 3.01 -7.42
C HIS A 28 -3.97 4.32 -6.68
N GLY A 29 -2.85 4.46 -5.98
CA GLY A 29 -2.54 5.69 -5.26
C GLY A 29 -1.14 5.71 -4.68
N TYR A 30 -0.66 6.90 -4.37
CA TYR A 30 0.64 7.13 -3.75
C TYR A 30 0.58 8.31 -2.78
N VAL A 31 1.54 8.39 -1.86
CA VAL A 31 1.69 9.58 -1.00
C VAL A 31 2.42 10.64 -1.78
N GLU A 32 1.71 11.74 -2.06
CA GLU A 32 2.21 12.90 -2.81
C GLU A 32 3.00 13.84 -1.90
N SER A 33 2.54 14.02 -0.65
CA SER A 33 3.20 14.90 0.31
C SER A 33 3.04 14.36 1.75
N PRO A 34 4.14 14.20 2.51
CA PRO A 34 5.54 14.22 2.07
C PRO A 34 5.76 13.12 1.01
N ALA A 35 6.50 13.45 -0.05
CA ALA A 35 6.64 12.56 -1.20
C ALA A 35 7.20 11.19 -0.83
N SER A 36 6.48 10.11 -1.14
CA SER A 36 6.95 8.75 -0.92
C SER A 36 8.16 8.41 -1.77
N ARG A 37 8.91 7.37 -1.38
CA ARG A 37 10.06 6.84 -2.12
C ARG A 37 9.73 6.61 -3.59
N ALA A 38 8.60 5.95 -3.87
CA ALA A 38 8.11 5.69 -5.23
C ALA A 38 7.74 6.99 -5.99
N TYR A 39 7.12 7.95 -5.32
CA TYR A 39 6.79 9.22 -5.96
C TYR A 39 8.03 10.09 -6.22
N GLN A 40 9.02 10.08 -5.33
CA GLN A 40 10.31 10.73 -5.57
C GLN A 40 11.07 10.10 -6.76
N CYS A 41 10.90 8.79 -7.01
CA CYS A 41 11.40 8.15 -8.23
C CYS A 41 10.76 8.74 -9.49
N LYS A 42 9.44 8.92 -9.49
CA LYS A 42 8.73 9.58 -10.60
C LYS A 42 9.18 11.03 -10.82
N LEU A 43 9.49 11.74 -9.74
CA LEU A 43 10.00 13.12 -9.79
C LEU A 43 11.50 13.20 -10.13
N GLN A 44 12.17 12.06 -10.33
CA GLN A 44 13.61 11.95 -10.58
C GLN A 44 14.50 12.50 -9.45
N LEU A 45 13.95 12.62 -8.24
CA LEU A 45 14.66 12.95 -7.02
C LEU A 45 15.41 11.73 -6.44
N ASN A 46 14.89 10.54 -6.68
CA ASN A 46 15.56 9.26 -6.51
C ASN A 46 15.92 8.70 -7.88
N THR A 47 17.06 8.03 -7.98
CA THR A 47 17.55 7.41 -9.22
C THR A 47 17.61 5.88 -9.10
N GLN A 48 17.84 5.16 -10.21
CA GLN A 48 17.94 3.70 -10.23
C GLN A 48 16.72 3.01 -9.60
N CYS A 49 15.56 3.50 -9.92
CA CYS A 49 14.29 3.08 -9.30
C CYS A 49 13.57 1.94 -10.03
N GLY A 50 14.10 1.47 -11.18
CA GLY A 50 13.39 0.48 -11.99
C GLY A 50 12.06 0.99 -12.52
N SER A 51 11.08 0.10 -12.67
CA SER A 51 9.79 0.40 -13.30
C SER A 51 8.88 1.28 -12.43
N VAL A 52 9.07 1.31 -11.11
CA VAL A 52 8.21 2.08 -10.20
C VAL A 52 8.20 3.59 -10.50
N GLN A 53 9.25 4.13 -11.15
CA GLN A 53 9.30 5.52 -11.56
C GLN A 53 8.17 5.91 -12.54
N TYR A 54 7.64 4.95 -13.28
CA TYR A 54 6.53 5.17 -14.23
C TYR A 54 5.16 4.94 -13.60
N GLU A 55 5.10 4.15 -12.52
CA GLU A 55 3.85 3.74 -11.89
C GLU A 55 3.91 3.75 -10.34
N PRO A 56 4.26 4.88 -9.68
CA PRO A 56 4.38 4.95 -8.22
C PRO A 56 3.07 4.63 -7.50
N GLN A 57 1.93 4.71 -8.19
CA GLN A 57 0.60 4.37 -7.70
C GLN A 57 0.33 2.87 -7.57
N SER A 58 1.22 2.01 -8.10
CA SER A 58 0.99 0.56 -8.24
C SER A 58 1.73 -0.28 -7.18
N VAL A 59 2.25 0.33 -6.11
CA VAL A 59 2.94 -0.38 -5.02
C VAL A 59 1.90 -1.02 -4.11
N GLU A 60 1.39 -2.16 -4.55
CA GLU A 60 0.28 -2.91 -3.97
C GLU A 60 0.71 -4.33 -3.64
N GLY A 61 0.32 -4.84 -2.49
CA GLY A 61 0.56 -6.19 -2.03
C GLY A 61 -0.51 -6.67 -1.06
N LEU A 62 -0.35 -7.87 -0.48
CA LEU A 62 -1.30 -8.39 0.48
C LEU A 62 -1.43 -7.46 1.68
N LYS A 63 -2.66 -7.24 2.17
CA LYS A 63 -2.94 -6.44 3.36
C LYS A 63 -2.63 -7.19 4.65
N GLY A 64 -2.70 -6.48 5.78
CA GLY A 64 -2.60 -7.07 7.12
C GLY A 64 -1.31 -6.74 7.87
N PHE A 65 -0.44 -5.88 7.33
CA PHE A 65 0.73 -5.40 8.09
C PHE A 65 0.27 -4.81 9.44
N PRO A 66 0.95 -5.13 10.55
CA PRO A 66 2.19 -5.88 10.65
C PRO A 66 2.03 -7.41 10.85
N GLN A 67 0.83 -7.94 11.08
CA GLN A 67 0.62 -9.37 11.38
C GLN A 67 0.73 -10.27 10.14
N ALA A 68 0.48 -9.69 8.96
CA ALA A 68 0.58 -10.31 7.64
C ALA A 68 1.10 -9.27 6.63
N GLY A 69 0.78 -9.40 5.35
CA GLY A 69 1.23 -8.46 4.31
C GLY A 69 2.60 -8.80 3.76
N PRO A 70 3.35 -7.83 3.23
CA PRO A 70 4.64 -8.08 2.59
C PRO A 70 5.65 -8.75 3.52
N ALA A 71 6.51 -9.59 2.97
CA ALA A 71 7.59 -10.24 3.71
C ALA A 71 8.61 -9.22 4.24
N ASP A 72 9.31 -9.59 5.32
CA ASP A 72 10.43 -8.80 5.82
C ASP A 72 11.54 -8.72 4.76
N GLY A 73 12.08 -7.53 4.57
CA GLY A 73 13.00 -7.22 3.47
C GLY A 73 12.33 -6.76 2.19
N HIS A 74 11.00 -6.95 2.04
CA HIS A 74 10.20 -6.58 0.86
C HIS A 74 9.02 -5.66 1.18
N ILE A 75 9.08 -4.96 2.32
CA ILE A 75 7.99 -4.10 2.79
C ILE A 75 7.79 -2.89 1.87
N ALA A 76 8.88 -2.27 1.40
CA ALA A 76 8.80 -1.06 0.59
C ALA A 76 8.32 -1.32 -0.85
N SER A 77 8.55 -2.52 -1.39
CA SER A 77 8.05 -2.96 -2.69
C SER A 77 6.64 -3.56 -2.62
N ALA A 78 6.07 -3.73 -1.42
CA ALA A 78 4.84 -4.48 -1.18
C ALA A 78 4.95 -5.95 -1.63
N ASP A 79 6.14 -6.55 -1.56
CA ASP A 79 6.47 -7.90 -2.03
C ASP A 79 6.28 -8.08 -3.56
N LYS A 80 6.26 -6.96 -4.31
CA LYS A 80 6.08 -6.96 -5.76
C LYS A 80 7.46 -6.97 -6.44
N SER A 81 7.82 -8.11 -7.04
CA SER A 81 9.16 -8.35 -7.60
C SER A 81 9.59 -7.31 -8.66
N THR A 82 8.63 -6.72 -9.40
CA THR A 82 8.89 -5.66 -10.38
C THR A 82 9.30 -4.33 -9.75
N PHE A 83 9.26 -4.21 -8.40
CA PHE A 83 9.58 -3.00 -7.63
C PHE A 83 10.62 -3.26 -6.53
N PHE A 84 11.37 -4.36 -6.60
CA PHE A 84 12.36 -4.71 -5.57
C PHE A 84 13.49 -3.68 -5.42
N GLU A 85 13.68 -2.77 -6.38
CA GLU A 85 14.56 -1.63 -6.22
C GLU A 85 14.16 -0.76 -5.01
N LEU A 86 12.86 -0.69 -4.68
CA LEU A 86 12.38 0.04 -3.50
C LEU A 86 12.86 -0.56 -2.18
N ASP A 87 13.25 -1.82 -2.15
CA ASP A 87 13.72 -2.53 -0.95
C ASP A 87 15.21 -2.30 -0.65
N GLN A 88 15.95 -1.74 -1.62
CA GLN A 88 17.35 -1.38 -1.37
C GLN A 88 17.42 -0.40 -0.20
N GLN A 89 18.20 -0.73 0.81
CA GLN A 89 18.28 0.07 2.03
C GLN A 89 19.74 0.30 2.43
N THR A 90 20.13 1.57 2.41
CA THR A 90 21.38 2.08 3.00
C THR A 90 21.13 3.46 3.59
N PRO A 91 22.00 4.00 4.44
CA PRO A 91 21.82 5.33 5.00
C PRO A 91 21.71 6.47 3.96
N THR A 92 22.20 6.24 2.73
CA THR A 92 22.27 7.26 1.66
C THR A 92 21.49 6.91 0.39
N ARG A 93 20.86 5.72 0.34
CA ARG A 93 20.18 5.26 -0.89
C ARG A 93 19.02 6.17 -1.32
N TRP A 94 18.24 6.63 -0.36
CA TRP A 94 17.02 7.38 -0.61
C TRP A 94 17.16 8.84 -0.18
N ASN A 95 16.62 9.75 -1.01
CA ASN A 95 16.52 11.15 -0.66
C ASN A 95 15.53 11.33 0.50
N LYS A 96 15.95 12.06 1.53
CA LYS A 96 15.17 12.27 2.77
C LYS A 96 14.58 13.66 2.80
N LEU A 97 13.31 13.72 3.15
CA LEU A 97 12.60 14.98 3.33
C LEU A 97 12.79 15.47 4.77
N ASN A 98 13.14 16.74 4.94
CA ASN A 98 13.26 17.35 6.27
C ASN A 98 11.86 17.65 6.83
N LEU A 99 11.50 17.01 7.94
CA LEU A 99 10.27 17.25 8.67
C LEU A 99 10.57 17.54 10.14
N LYS A 100 9.59 18.14 10.83
CA LYS A 100 9.62 18.25 12.28
C LYS A 100 8.78 17.16 12.92
N THR A 101 9.11 16.77 14.14
CA THR A 101 8.19 15.99 14.99
C THR A 101 6.94 16.81 15.32
N GLY A 102 5.86 16.14 15.75
CA GLY A 102 4.57 16.80 15.98
C GLY A 102 3.67 16.77 14.74
N LEU A 103 2.78 17.76 14.62
CA LEU A 103 1.72 17.75 13.62
C LEU A 103 2.25 17.94 12.19
N ASN A 104 1.97 16.97 11.33
CA ASN A 104 2.30 16.98 9.91
C ASN A 104 1.11 16.52 9.06
N SER A 105 1.04 17.03 7.83
CA SER A 105 0.04 16.62 6.85
C SER A 105 0.58 15.52 5.93
N PHE A 106 -0.19 14.45 5.75
CA PHE A 106 0.11 13.38 4.80
C PHE A 106 -0.98 13.35 3.74
N THR A 107 -0.62 13.61 2.49
CA THR A 107 -1.56 13.71 1.38
C THR A 107 -1.35 12.55 0.41
N TRP A 108 -2.39 11.75 0.23
CA TRP A 108 -2.49 10.73 -0.79
C TRP A 108 -3.14 11.29 -2.05
N LYS A 109 -2.60 10.90 -3.20
CA LYS A 109 -3.22 11.08 -4.50
C LYS A 109 -3.66 9.74 -5.05
N LEU A 110 -4.96 9.60 -5.27
CA LEU A 110 -5.57 8.37 -5.77
C LEU A 110 -5.84 8.55 -7.27
N THR A 111 -5.13 7.79 -8.08
CA THR A 111 -5.35 7.75 -9.53
C THR A 111 -6.51 6.84 -9.92
N ALA A 112 -6.84 5.88 -9.05
CA ALA A 112 -8.07 5.10 -9.07
C ALA A 112 -8.56 4.90 -7.63
N ARG A 113 -9.73 5.51 -7.32
CA ARG A 113 -10.35 5.45 -5.99
C ARG A 113 -10.98 4.09 -5.76
N HIS A 114 -10.95 3.63 -4.51
CA HIS A 114 -11.51 2.34 -4.14
C HIS A 114 -12.13 2.36 -2.74
N SER A 115 -13.05 1.43 -2.48
CA SER A 115 -13.60 1.20 -1.15
C SER A 115 -12.47 0.95 -0.15
N THR A 116 -12.43 1.73 0.93
CA THR A 116 -11.30 1.84 1.86
C THR A 116 -11.69 1.36 3.25
N THR A 117 -10.90 0.45 3.82
CA THR A 117 -11.05 0.08 5.24
C THR A 117 -10.38 1.13 6.11
N SER A 118 -9.08 1.37 5.89
CA SER A 118 -8.28 2.23 6.77
C SER A 118 -7.03 2.77 6.08
N TRP A 119 -6.47 3.81 6.72
CA TRP A 119 -5.19 4.42 6.45
C TRP A 119 -4.35 4.34 7.72
N ARG A 120 -3.14 3.78 7.63
CA ARG A 120 -2.29 3.57 8.81
C ARG A 120 -0.87 4.03 8.53
N TYR A 121 -0.25 4.67 9.53
CA TYR A 121 1.10 5.21 9.42
C TYR A 121 1.96 4.62 10.53
N PHE A 122 3.03 3.95 10.13
CA PHE A 122 4.03 3.37 11.02
C PHE A 122 5.34 4.12 10.86
N ILE A 123 6.18 4.12 11.87
CA ILE A 123 7.49 4.75 11.81
C ILE A 123 8.57 3.81 12.36
N THR A 124 9.77 3.90 11.84
CA THR A 124 10.91 3.14 12.36
C THR A 124 11.20 3.52 13.81
N LYS A 125 11.70 2.54 14.59
CA LYS A 125 12.10 2.73 16.00
C LYS A 125 13.22 3.76 16.13
N PRO A 126 13.43 4.37 17.31
CA PRO A 126 14.48 5.36 17.52
C PRO A 126 15.89 4.88 17.12
N ASN A 127 16.20 3.60 17.37
CA ASN A 127 17.53 3.00 17.15
C ASN A 127 17.52 1.96 16.01
N TRP A 128 16.67 2.14 14.99
CA TRP A 128 16.68 1.25 13.85
C TRP A 128 17.98 1.37 13.04
N ASP A 129 18.40 0.27 12.41
CA ASP A 129 19.60 0.26 11.57
C ASP A 129 19.23 0.57 10.11
N ALA A 130 19.62 1.77 9.65
CA ALA A 130 19.35 2.22 8.28
C ALA A 130 20.18 1.49 7.21
N SER A 131 21.15 0.65 7.60
CA SER A 131 21.96 -0.16 6.68
C SER A 131 21.35 -1.54 6.38
N GLN A 132 20.28 -1.91 7.11
CA GLN A 132 19.60 -3.19 6.95
C GLN A 132 18.27 -3.03 6.20
N PRO A 133 17.82 -4.06 5.46
CA PRO A 133 16.50 -4.07 4.84
C PRO A 133 15.39 -3.78 5.84
N LEU A 134 14.33 -3.13 5.40
CA LEU A 134 13.18 -2.85 6.24
C LEU A 134 12.46 -4.15 6.63
N THR A 135 12.35 -4.39 7.92
CA THR A 135 11.66 -5.54 8.51
C THR A 135 10.65 -5.05 9.54
N ARG A 136 9.77 -5.92 10.02
CA ARG A 136 8.88 -5.59 11.15
C ARG A 136 9.67 -5.16 12.38
N ALA A 137 10.84 -5.74 12.60
CA ALA A 137 11.72 -5.34 13.70
C ALA A 137 12.22 -3.90 13.59
N SER A 138 12.26 -3.33 12.39
CA SER A 138 12.65 -1.94 12.15
C SER A 138 11.60 -0.93 12.62
N PHE A 139 10.32 -1.31 12.70
CA PHE A 139 9.21 -0.41 12.97
C PHE A 139 8.65 -0.54 14.39
N ASP A 140 8.04 0.53 14.88
CA ASP A 140 7.00 0.42 15.88
C ASP A 140 5.76 -0.16 15.19
N LEU A 141 5.29 -1.31 15.67
CA LEU A 141 4.22 -2.06 15.03
C LEU A 141 2.81 -1.56 15.41
N THR A 142 2.73 -0.59 16.33
CA THR A 142 1.52 0.20 16.56
C THR A 142 1.57 1.44 15.67
N PRO A 143 0.57 1.69 14.82
CA PRO A 143 0.57 2.88 13.99
C PRO A 143 0.50 4.14 14.85
N PHE A 144 1.35 5.14 14.56
CA PHE A 144 1.28 6.42 15.27
C PHE A 144 0.10 7.29 14.80
N CYS A 145 -0.53 6.91 13.69
CA CYS A 145 -1.68 7.61 13.12
C CYS A 145 -2.53 6.62 12.33
N GLN A 146 -3.87 6.70 12.51
CA GLN A 146 -4.81 5.83 11.81
C GLN A 146 -6.14 6.54 11.58
N PHE A 147 -6.74 6.28 10.41
CA PHE A 147 -8.09 6.69 10.03
C PHE A 147 -8.86 5.49 9.49
N ASN A 148 -10.15 5.40 9.80
CA ASN A 148 -11.02 4.30 9.38
C ASN A 148 -12.14 4.88 8.51
N ASP A 149 -12.21 4.45 7.26
CA ASP A 149 -13.24 4.91 6.30
C ASP A 149 -14.43 3.96 6.23
N GLY A 150 -14.35 2.79 6.90
CA GLY A 150 -15.49 1.84 7.03
C GLY A 150 -16.05 1.32 5.70
N GLY A 151 -15.24 1.24 4.65
CA GLY A 151 -15.66 0.81 3.32
C GLY A 151 -16.08 1.94 2.39
N ALA A 152 -16.04 3.20 2.81
CA ALA A 152 -16.35 4.34 1.94
C ALA A 152 -15.32 4.48 0.81
N ILE A 153 -15.74 5.05 -0.32
CA ILE A 153 -14.85 5.43 -1.43
C ILE A 153 -14.35 6.86 -1.16
N PRO A 154 -13.05 7.06 -0.93
CA PRO A 154 -12.49 8.36 -0.60
C PRO A 154 -12.49 9.32 -1.80
N ALA A 155 -12.22 10.62 -1.56
CA ALA A 155 -11.92 11.59 -2.59
C ALA A 155 -10.63 11.22 -3.35
N ALA A 156 -10.43 11.82 -4.54
CA ALA A 156 -9.20 11.58 -5.34
C ALA A 156 -7.93 12.09 -4.64
N GLN A 157 -8.06 13.02 -3.71
CA GLN A 157 -7.01 13.48 -2.81
C GLN A 157 -7.50 13.39 -1.37
N VAL A 158 -6.71 12.77 -0.51
CA VAL A 158 -7.00 12.57 0.92
C VAL A 158 -5.85 13.11 1.73
N THR A 159 -6.12 14.01 2.67
CA THR A 159 -5.09 14.56 3.56
C THR A 159 -5.39 14.19 5.01
N HIS A 160 -4.41 13.59 5.66
CA HIS A 160 -4.45 13.22 7.07
C HIS A 160 -3.52 14.11 7.89
N GLN A 161 -3.98 14.53 9.07
CA GLN A 161 -3.17 15.25 10.04
C GLN A 161 -2.68 14.26 11.09
N CYS A 162 -1.37 14.05 11.15
CA CYS A 162 -0.75 13.06 12.03
C CYS A 162 0.34 13.66 12.89
N ASN A 163 0.40 13.28 14.16
CA ASN A 163 1.47 13.68 15.08
C ASN A 163 2.64 12.69 14.99
N ILE A 164 3.72 13.07 14.34
CA ILE A 164 4.97 12.29 14.35
C ILE A 164 5.52 12.27 15.79
N PRO A 165 5.87 11.08 16.36
CA PRO A 165 6.34 10.96 17.74
C PRO A 165 7.55 11.84 18.05
N ALA A 166 7.50 12.54 19.20
CA ALA A 166 8.52 13.50 19.60
C ALA A 166 9.87 12.88 20.02
N ASP A 167 9.92 11.58 20.22
CA ASP A 167 11.12 10.81 20.56
C ASP A 167 11.93 10.37 19.32
N ARG A 168 11.52 10.79 18.13
CA ARG A 168 12.22 10.54 16.86
C ARG A 168 13.11 11.72 16.49
N SER A 169 14.31 11.42 15.98
CA SER A 169 15.24 12.42 15.44
C SER A 169 16.18 11.79 14.43
N GLY A 170 16.62 12.56 13.43
CA GLY A 170 17.49 12.07 12.37
C GLY A 170 16.74 11.22 11.33
N SER A 171 17.43 10.26 10.75
CA SER A 171 16.92 9.46 9.62
C SER A 171 15.90 8.41 10.06
N HIS A 172 14.70 8.49 9.51
CA HIS A 172 13.61 7.54 9.73
C HIS A 172 12.89 7.19 8.42
N VAL A 173 12.16 6.07 8.43
CA VAL A 173 11.20 5.72 7.38
C VAL A 173 9.80 5.69 7.99
N ILE A 174 8.87 6.41 7.37
CA ILE A 174 7.44 6.31 7.65
C ILE A 174 6.84 5.39 6.59
N LEU A 175 6.14 4.35 7.03
CA LEU A 175 5.38 3.45 6.16
C LEU A 175 3.91 3.84 6.22
N ALA A 176 3.40 4.37 5.12
CA ALA A 176 1.99 4.68 4.94
C ALA A 176 1.30 3.49 4.25
N VAL A 177 0.22 2.98 4.85
CA VAL A 177 -0.54 1.81 4.38
C VAL A 177 -1.98 2.22 4.12
N TRP A 178 -2.48 1.95 2.90
CA TRP A 178 -3.86 2.13 2.51
C TRP A 178 -4.52 0.77 2.31
N ASP A 179 -5.39 0.36 3.26
CA ASP A 179 -6.08 -0.93 3.24
C ASP A 179 -7.37 -0.85 2.42
N ILE A 180 -7.47 -1.67 1.37
CA ILE A 180 -8.65 -1.76 0.52
C ILE A 180 -9.72 -2.63 1.17
N ALA A 181 -10.98 -2.20 1.15
CA ALA A 181 -12.04 -2.89 1.90
C ALA A 181 -12.47 -4.20 1.23
N ASP A 182 -12.65 -4.21 -0.07
CA ASP A 182 -13.26 -5.28 -0.86
C ASP A 182 -12.26 -6.16 -1.62
N THR A 183 -10.96 -6.00 -1.36
CA THR A 183 -9.89 -6.88 -1.87
C THR A 183 -9.02 -7.41 -0.73
N ALA A 184 -8.14 -8.37 -1.04
CA ALA A 184 -7.13 -8.86 -0.10
C ALA A 184 -5.89 -7.94 -0.01
N ASN A 185 -5.89 -6.80 -0.68
CA ASN A 185 -4.70 -5.97 -0.91
C ASN A 185 -4.71 -4.67 -0.12
N ALA A 186 -3.51 -4.10 0.02
CA ALA A 186 -3.22 -2.76 0.52
C ALA A 186 -2.11 -2.12 -0.32
N PHE A 187 -2.04 -0.80 -0.29
CA PHE A 187 -0.93 -0.02 -0.87
C PHE A 187 0.07 0.34 0.21
N TYR A 188 1.35 0.23 -0.12
CA TYR A 188 2.46 0.46 0.78
C TYR A 188 3.34 1.58 0.24
N GLN A 189 3.50 2.66 0.98
CA GLN A 189 4.30 3.81 0.56
C GLN A 189 5.33 4.16 1.64
N ALA A 190 6.60 3.84 1.36
CA ALA A 190 7.70 4.25 2.21
C ALA A 190 8.05 5.73 1.98
N ILE A 191 8.24 6.49 3.06
CA ILE A 191 8.59 7.90 3.05
C ILE A 191 9.87 8.07 3.86
N ASP A 192 10.95 8.43 3.19
CA ASP A 192 12.24 8.66 3.85
C ASP A 192 12.31 10.08 4.39
N VAL A 193 12.57 10.23 5.69
CA VAL A 193 12.56 11.51 6.38
C VAL A 193 13.82 11.72 7.22
N ASN A 194 14.18 12.97 7.41
CA ASN A 194 15.13 13.44 8.40
C ASN A 194 14.38 14.33 9.40
N LEU A 195 14.19 13.82 10.61
CA LEU A 195 13.38 14.46 11.64
C LEU A 195 14.19 15.38 12.52
N SER A 196 13.64 16.56 12.79
CA SER A 196 14.11 17.49 13.81
C SER A 196 12.97 17.81 14.78
N LYS A 197 13.33 18.37 15.95
CA LYS A 197 12.36 18.89 16.92
C LYS A 197 11.89 20.27 16.51
#